data_c4831699c508da11d8f9144c5dcb7cc1
#
_entry.id   c4831699c508da11d8f9144c5dcb7cc1
#
_cell.length_a   1.000
_cell.length_b   1.000
_cell.length_c   1.000
_cell.angle_alpha   90.00
_cell.angle_beta   90.00
_cell.angle_gamma   90.00
#
_symmetry.space_group_name_H-M   'P 1'
#
loop_
_entity.id
_entity.type
_entity.pdbx_description
1 polymer ?
#
loop_
_entity_poly.entity_id
_entity_poly.type
_entity_poly.pdbx_seq_one_letter_code
_entity_poly.pdbx_strand_id
1 'polypeptide(L)'
;GNILKSLILFAIPLIISNLFQQLYNAADTMIVGHFLGDESLAAIGACAAVYELLVGFALGFGNGLSMVVARSFGVGDKDLLKRAVASSLVIGAAVTVGVMLIAQIGLRPLLVLLHTPSEIIEESYSYIYIVTICVGVMFAYNLLSGLLRSIGNSFMPLAFLIISSVINIVLDVLFITQFQMGIRGAAVATVVAQGISAVLCAIYIMRKCKILIPAREHFKVDGPLYRELTGQGLSMGFMLAIVSTGTVILQYAINQLGYLIIAGHPAARKLNSFCSLPLMPLAMATATFVSQNRGADQRDRILKVVRYAMILSVGWAVFITVMVAFAAPSLIALLSGSSESVVLENGVRYIRWNTPFYSVLGILLVLRNVLQGLGKKVVPLVSSMIEMVGKIAFVLLFIPILKYFGVIICEPVIWCLMCIQLVISYYRDPYIRGKEEKK
;
A
#
# COMPACT_ATOMS: atom_id res chain seq x y z
N GLY A 1 -6.61 1.61 -28.58
CA GLY A 1 -6.78 2.97 -28.12
C GLY A 1 -5.46 3.64 -27.74
N ASN A 2 -5.51 4.92 -27.41
CA ASN A 2 -4.32 5.65 -26.98
C ASN A 2 -3.83 5.14 -25.60
N ILE A 3 -2.66 4.54 -25.56
CA ILE A 3 -2.10 3.89 -24.36
C ILE A 3 -1.83 4.91 -23.26
N LEU A 4 -1.19 6.03 -23.58
CA LEU A 4 -0.89 7.08 -22.62
C LEU A 4 -2.15 7.68 -21.98
N LYS A 5 -3.15 7.99 -22.81
CA LYS A 5 -4.44 8.51 -22.33
C LYS A 5 -5.13 7.52 -21.41
N SER A 6 -5.17 6.24 -21.81
CA SER A 6 -5.79 5.17 -21.01
C SER A 6 -5.07 4.99 -19.67
N LEU A 7 -3.74 5.01 -19.65
CA LEU A 7 -2.96 4.91 -18.43
C LEU A 7 -3.25 6.08 -17.48
N ILE A 8 -3.23 7.30 -17.98
CA ILE A 8 -3.48 8.51 -17.17
C ILE A 8 -4.91 8.50 -16.61
N LEU A 9 -5.91 8.21 -17.44
CA LEU A 9 -7.31 8.18 -17.00
C LEU A 9 -7.57 7.08 -15.95
N PHE A 10 -6.87 5.98 -16.02
CA PHE A 10 -6.96 4.93 -15.02
C PHE A 10 -6.17 5.26 -13.75
N ALA A 11 -5.00 5.89 -13.88
CA ALA A 11 -4.13 6.22 -12.76
C ALA A 11 -4.66 7.37 -11.89
N ILE A 12 -5.29 8.39 -12.49
CA ILE A 12 -5.76 9.57 -11.75
C ILE A 12 -6.72 9.20 -10.62
N PRO A 13 -7.77 8.36 -10.81
CA PRO A 13 -8.61 7.95 -9.69
C PRO A 13 -7.85 7.20 -8.59
N LEU A 14 -6.84 6.41 -8.93
CA LEU A 14 -6.00 5.72 -7.95
C LEU A 14 -5.14 6.70 -7.14
N ILE A 15 -4.59 7.72 -7.77
CA ILE A 15 -3.83 8.79 -7.10
C ILE A 15 -4.75 9.55 -6.13
N ILE A 16 -5.94 9.93 -6.59
CA ILE A 16 -6.94 10.63 -5.76
C ILE A 16 -7.39 9.74 -4.60
N SER A 17 -7.61 8.45 -4.82
CA SER A 17 -7.95 7.49 -3.77
C SER A 17 -6.88 7.43 -2.69
N ASN A 18 -5.60 7.38 -3.07
CA ASN A 18 -4.50 7.39 -2.14
C ASN A 18 -4.44 8.68 -1.32
N LEU A 19 -4.65 9.82 -1.98
CA LEU A 19 -4.73 11.13 -1.31
C LEU A 19 -5.87 11.16 -0.29
N PHE A 20 -7.07 10.71 -0.65
CA PHE A 20 -8.22 10.64 0.25
C PHE A 20 -7.97 9.70 1.43
N GLN A 21 -7.33 8.56 1.23
CA GLN A 21 -6.96 7.66 2.33
C GLN A 21 -6.02 8.34 3.32
N GLN A 22 -5.02 9.08 2.84
CA GLN A 22 -4.12 9.81 3.72
C GLN A 22 -4.83 10.95 4.47
N LEU A 23 -5.74 11.66 3.79
CA LEU A 23 -6.49 12.75 4.40
C LEU A 23 -7.45 12.24 5.48
N TYR A 24 -8.18 11.14 5.23
CA TYR A 24 -9.10 10.64 6.26
C TYR A 24 -8.36 9.99 7.43
N ASN A 25 -7.21 9.37 7.22
CA ASN A 25 -6.37 8.87 8.30
C ASN A 25 -5.86 10.00 9.19
N ALA A 26 -5.46 11.11 8.59
CA ALA A 26 -5.06 12.32 9.31
C ALA A 26 -6.25 12.91 10.10
N ALA A 27 -7.44 12.98 9.50
CA ALA A 27 -8.65 13.46 10.16
C ALA A 27 -9.04 12.57 11.34
N ASP A 28 -8.98 11.26 11.18
CA ASP A 28 -9.24 10.27 12.22
C ASP A 28 -8.32 10.47 13.44
N THR A 29 -7.03 10.63 13.17
CA THR A 29 -6.01 10.92 14.20
C THR A 29 -6.27 12.24 14.91
N MET A 30 -6.64 13.29 14.18
CA MET A 30 -6.99 14.59 14.75
C MET A 30 -8.22 14.52 15.63
N ILE A 31 -9.26 13.79 15.22
CA ILE A 31 -10.50 13.62 15.99
C ILE A 31 -10.19 12.89 17.30
N VAL A 32 -9.46 11.81 17.27
CA VAL A 32 -9.05 11.06 18.46
C VAL A 32 -8.22 11.95 19.40
N GLY A 33 -7.24 12.66 18.88
CA GLY A 33 -6.40 13.56 19.69
C GLY A 33 -7.19 14.71 20.33
N HIS A 34 -8.15 15.27 19.60
CA HIS A 34 -8.95 16.39 20.09
C HIS A 34 -9.97 15.97 21.16
N PHE A 35 -10.67 14.85 20.96
CA PHE A 35 -11.76 14.44 21.84
C PHE A 35 -11.34 13.47 22.95
N LEU A 36 -10.32 12.65 22.73
CA LEU A 36 -9.88 11.62 23.68
C LEU A 36 -8.53 11.94 24.35
N GLY A 37 -7.78 12.90 23.80
CA GLY A 37 -6.51 13.35 24.37
C GLY A 37 -5.30 12.53 23.93
N ASP A 38 -4.15 12.89 24.51
CA ASP A 38 -2.84 12.40 24.08
C ASP A 38 -2.61 10.90 24.39
N GLU A 39 -3.21 10.40 25.46
CA GLU A 39 -3.06 9.00 25.88
C GLU A 39 -3.70 8.05 24.85
N SER A 40 -4.91 8.34 24.41
CA SER A 40 -5.59 7.57 23.36
C SER A 40 -4.88 7.69 22.01
N LEU A 41 -4.37 8.88 21.69
CA LEU A 41 -3.55 9.10 20.51
C LEU A 41 -2.27 8.26 20.54
N ALA A 42 -1.60 8.19 21.68
CA ALA A 42 -0.43 7.35 21.88
C ALA A 42 -0.78 5.86 21.78
N ALA A 43 -1.96 5.44 22.23
CA ALA A 43 -2.43 4.06 22.12
C ALA A 43 -2.60 3.63 20.65
N ILE A 44 -3.18 4.49 19.81
CA ILE A 44 -3.27 4.24 18.36
C ILE A 44 -1.88 4.17 17.75
N GLY A 45 -1.00 5.09 18.09
CA GLY A 45 0.39 5.10 17.62
C GLY A 45 1.17 3.84 17.99
N ALA A 46 0.94 3.31 19.19
CA ALA A 46 1.61 2.11 19.67
C ALA A 46 1.21 0.85 18.87
N CYS A 47 -0.02 0.79 18.36
CA CYS A 47 -0.47 -0.35 17.55
C CYS A 47 -0.37 -0.12 16.03
N ALA A 48 0.16 1.05 15.61
CA ALA A 48 0.28 1.38 14.19
C ALA A 48 1.11 0.36 13.41
N ALA A 49 2.20 -0.16 13.97
CA ALA A 49 3.03 -1.17 13.32
C ALA A 49 2.26 -2.47 13.06
N VAL A 50 1.49 -2.92 14.03
CA VAL A 50 0.63 -4.12 13.88
C VAL A 50 -0.46 -3.88 12.85
N TYR A 51 -1.10 -2.71 12.90
CA TYR A 51 -2.12 -2.32 11.95
C TYR A 51 -1.57 -2.30 10.51
N GLU A 52 -0.44 -1.65 10.29
CA GLU A 52 0.21 -1.59 8.97
C GLU A 52 0.59 -2.96 8.44
N LEU A 53 1.08 -3.85 9.32
CA LEU A 53 1.43 -5.21 8.94
C LEU A 53 0.20 -5.98 8.44
N LEU A 54 -0.90 -5.94 9.19
CA LEU A 54 -2.14 -6.64 8.86
C LEU A 54 -2.81 -6.04 7.61
N VAL A 55 -2.94 -4.73 7.56
CA VAL A 55 -3.54 -4.01 6.43
C VAL A 55 -2.68 -4.17 5.19
N GLY A 56 -1.37 -4.04 5.32
CA GLY A 56 -0.43 -4.24 4.22
C GLY A 56 -0.51 -5.64 3.63
N PHE A 57 -0.55 -6.66 4.47
CA PHE A 57 -0.73 -8.04 4.01
C PHE A 57 -2.07 -8.23 3.29
N ALA A 58 -3.17 -7.75 3.87
CA ALA A 58 -4.50 -7.86 3.28
C ALA A 58 -4.59 -7.12 1.93
N LEU A 59 -4.05 -5.90 1.85
CA LEU A 59 -4.01 -5.11 0.63
C LEU A 59 -3.17 -5.81 -0.45
N GLY A 60 -1.98 -6.28 -0.09
CA GLY A 60 -1.10 -7.01 -1.01
C GLY A 60 -1.73 -8.29 -1.52
N PHE A 61 -2.34 -9.07 -0.63
CA PHE A 61 -3.02 -10.30 -1.01
C PHE A 61 -4.18 -10.03 -1.97
N GLY A 62 -5.02 -9.06 -1.66
CA GLY A 62 -6.12 -8.63 -2.53
C GLY A 62 -5.64 -8.14 -3.90
N ASN A 63 -4.58 -7.36 -3.93
CA ASN A 63 -3.96 -6.90 -5.18
C ASN A 63 -3.40 -8.07 -6.00
N GLY A 64 -2.80 -9.07 -5.36
CA GLY A 64 -2.32 -10.28 -6.03
C GLY A 64 -3.44 -11.06 -6.72
N LEU A 65 -4.55 -11.26 -6.01
CA LEU A 65 -5.74 -11.87 -6.60
C LEU A 65 -6.27 -11.05 -7.78
N SER A 66 -6.31 -9.73 -7.64
CA SER A 66 -6.78 -8.82 -8.68
C SER A 66 -5.90 -8.86 -9.94
N MET A 67 -4.59 -9.06 -9.80
CA MET A 67 -3.70 -9.21 -10.96
C MET A 67 -4.04 -10.45 -11.79
N VAL A 68 -4.34 -11.56 -11.14
CA VAL A 68 -4.75 -12.79 -11.84
C VAL A 68 -6.12 -12.60 -12.50
N VAL A 69 -7.07 -11.95 -11.83
CA VAL A 69 -8.38 -11.62 -12.41
C VAL A 69 -8.22 -10.68 -13.62
N ALA A 70 -7.38 -9.66 -13.53
CA ALA A 70 -7.11 -8.73 -14.66
C ALA A 70 -6.51 -9.47 -15.86
N ARG A 71 -5.61 -10.42 -15.61
CA ARG A 71 -5.04 -11.27 -16.67
C ARG A 71 -6.11 -12.14 -17.31
N SER A 72 -6.98 -12.74 -16.52
CA SER A 72 -8.10 -13.54 -16.99
C SER A 72 -9.09 -12.70 -17.81
N PHE A 73 -9.34 -11.46 -17.41
CA PHE A 73 -10.11 -10.50 -18.19
C PHE A 73 -9.47 -10.22 -19.56
N GLY A 74 -8.15 -10.06 -19.58
CA GLY A 74 -7.40 -9.82 -20.83
C GLY A 74 -7.45 -10.98 -21.82
N VAL A 75 -7.58 -12.23 -21.35
CA VAL A 75 -7.74 -13.42 -22.21
C VAL A 75 -9.04 -13.34 -23.03
N GLY A 76 -10.08 -12.68 -22.51
CA GLY A 76 -11.36 -12.53 -23.20
C GLY A 76 -12.33 -13.70 -23.01
N ASP A 77 -11.97 -14.68 -22.20
CA ASP A 77 -12.84 -15.82 -21.86
C ASP A 77 -13.65 -15.49 -20.61
N LYS A 78 -14.97 -15.33 -20.79
CA LYS A 78 -15.88 -15.00 -19.69
C LYS A 78 -15.97 -16.11 -18.64
N ASP A 79 -15.88 -17.36 -19.04
CA ASP A 79 -15.89 -18.49 -18.10
C ASP A 79 -14.65 -18.49 -17.23
N LEU A 80 -13.47 -18.29 -17.80
CA LEU A 80 -12.22 -18.15 -17.06
C LEU A 80 -12.26 -16.97 -16.07
N LEU A 81 -12.77 -15.82 -16.49
CA LEU A 81 -12.93 -14.66 -15.64
C LEU A 81 -13.82 -14.94 -14.44
N LYS A 82 -14.97 -15.57 -14.65
CA LYS A 82 -15.92 -15.93 -13.59
C LYS A 82 -15.33 -16.98 -12.62
N ARG A 83 -14.59 -17.95 -13.16
CA ARG A 83 -13.86 -18.92 -12.34
C ARG A 83 -12.77 -18.25 -11.48
N ALA A 84 -12.05 -17.30 -12.04
CA ALA A 84 -11.04 -16.52 -11.31
C ALA A 84 -11.67 -15.70 -10.18
N VAL A 85 -12.81 -15.06 -10.44
CA VAL A 85 -13.56 -14.31 -9.41
C VAL A 85 -14.07 -15.25 -8.31
N ALA A 86 -14.69 -16.35 -8.67
CA ALA A 86 -15.19 -17.35 -7.69
C ALA A 86 -14.07 -17.90 -6.84
N SER A 87 -12.96 -18.29 -7.45
CA SER A 87 -11.78 -18.80 -6.75
C SER A 87 -11.16 -17.75 -5.84
N SER A 88 -11.12 -16.48 -6.27
CA SER A 88 -10.65 -15.37 -5.45
C SER A 88 -11.51 -15.14 -4.21
N LEU A 89 -12.82 -15.28 -4.34
CA LEU A 89 -13.75 -15.16 -3.21
C LEU A 89 -13.51 -16.28 -2.18
N VAL A 90 -13.34 -17.51 -2.65
CA VAL A 90 -13.07 -18.66 -1.78
C VAL A 90 -11.72 -18.56 -1.08
N ILE A 91 -10.67 -18.28 -1.83
CA ILE A 91 -9.30 -18.11 -1.30
C ILE A 91 -9.26 -16.93 -0.34
N GLY A 92 -9.89 -15.81 -0.70
CA GLY A 92 -9.98 -14.64 0.16
C GLY A 92 -10.66 -14.93 1.48
N ALA A 93 -11.78 -15.64 1.46
CA ALA A 93 -12.48 -16.05 2.69
C ALA A 93 -11.61 -16.96 3.57
N ALA A 94 -10.92 -17.94 2.98
CA ALA A 94 -10.03 -18.83 3.71
C ALA A 94 -8.85 -18.10 4.35
N VAL A 95 -8.20 -17.22 3.61
CA VAL A 95 -7.06 -16.42 4.12
C VAL A 95 -7.53 -15.45 5.19
N THR A 96 -8.69 -14.82 5.02
CA THR A 96 -9.27 -13.93 6.02
C THR A 96 -9.51 -14.64 7.34
N VAL A 97 -10.13 -15.83 7.31
CA VAL A 97 -10.36 -16.64 8.51
C VAL A 97 -9.03 -17.03 9.16
N GLY A 98 -8.04 -17.43 8.38
CA GLY A 98 -6.70 -17.76 8.88
C GLY A 98 -6.02 -16.58 9.56
N VAL A 99 -6.07 -15.39 8.95
CA VAL A 99 -5.49 -14.15 9.52
C VAL A 99 -6.22 -13.74 10.80
N MET A 100 -7.54 -13.85 10.83
CA MET A 100 -8.33 -13.55 12.03
C MET A 100 -7.95 -14.48 13.19
N LEU A 101 -7.82 -15.77 12.94
CA LEU A 101 -7.44 -16.75 13.98
C LEU A 101 -6.03 -16.49 14.51
N ILE A 102 -5.07 -16.26 13.62
CA ILE A 102 -3.69 -15.95 13.99
C ILE A 102 -3.63 -14.64 14.80
N ALA A 103 -4.35 -13.63 14.38
CA ALA A 103 -4.39 -12.34 15.08
C ALA A 103 -4.99 -12.48 16.48
N GLN A 104 -6.06 -13.24 16.64
CA GLN A 104 -6.67 -13.46 17.96
C GLN A 104 -5.71 -14.14 18.97
N ILE A 105 -4.88 -15.04 18.50
CA ILE A 105 -3.91 -15.74 19.35
C ILE A 105 -2.69 -14.86 19.63
N GLY A 106 -2.19 -14.13 18.63
CA GLY A 106 -0.89 -13.48 18.68
C GLY A 106 -0.90 -11.98 19.01
N LEU A 107 -2.07 -11.33 19.08
CA LEU A 107 -2.14 -9.87 19.17
C LEU A 107 -1.55 -9.30 20.47
N ARG A 108 -1.99 -9.80 21.63
CA ARG A 108 -1.47 -9.33 22.91
C ARG A 108 0.02 -9.67 23.12
N PRO A 109 0.48 -10.91 22.84
CA PRO A 109 1.91 -11.20 22.87
C PRO A 109 2.75 -10.29 21.98
N LEU A 110 2.25 -9.93 20.80
CA LEU A 110 2.94 -9.05 19.87
C LEU A 110 3.05 -7.62 20.41
N LEU A 111 2.00 -7.08 21.03
CA LEU A 111 2.05 -5.76 21.68
C LEU A 111 3.05 -5.73 22.82
N VAL A 112 3.12 -6.79 23.61
CA VAL A 112 4.12 -6.93 24.68
C VAL A 112 5.53 -7.01 24.09
N LEU A 113 5.73 -7.76 23.03
CA LEU A 113 7.02 -7.88 22.35
C LEU A 113 7.51 -6.54 21.78
N LEU A 114 6.58 -5.71 21.31
CA LEU A 114 6.89 -4.36 20.81
C LEU A 114 7.10 -3.32 21.91
N HIS A 115 7.16 -3.75 23.18
CA HIS A 115 7.39 -2.89 24.36
C HIS A 115 6.34 -1.78 24.50
N THR A 116 5.06 -2.08 24.22
CA THR A 116 3.97 -1.14 24.45
C THR A 116 3.90 -0.76 25.92
N PRO A 117 3.89 0.55 26.27
CA PRO A 117 3.79 0.98 27.67
C PRO A 117 2.56 0.44 28.37
N SER A 118 2.70 0.04 29.64
CA SER A 118 1.61 -0.56 30.42
C SER A 118 0.40 0.36 30.58
N GLU A 119 0.59 1.68 30.54
CA GLU A 119 -0.48 2.68 30.68
C GLU A 119 -1.44 2.67 29.50
N ILE A 120 -0.99 2.28 28.30
CA ILE A 120 -1.77 2.36 27.07
C ILE A 120 -2.03 0.99 26.41
N ILE A 121 -1.46 -0.10 26.95
CA ILE A 121 -1.56 -1.42 26.33
C ILE A 121 -3.01 -1.90 26.21
N GLU A 122 -3.85 -1.64 27.20
CA GLU A 122 -5.25 -2.05 27.18
C GLU A 122 -6.05 -1.26 26.12
N GLU A 123 -5.83 0.03 25.98
CA GLU A 123 -6.46 0.82 24.92
C GLU A 123 -5.97 0.38 23.55
N SER A 124 -4.68 0.20 23.35
CA SER A 124 -4.10 -0.31 22.10
C SER A 124 -4.67 -1.67 21.74
N TYR A 125 -4.74 -2.59 22.70
CA TYR A 125 -5.31 -3.90 22.51
C TYR A 125 -6.79 -3.83 22.12
N SER A 126 -7.59 -3.01 22.79
CA SER A 126 -9.02 -2.88 22.49
C SER A 126 -9.27 -2.30 21.10
N TYR A 127 -8.46 -1.33 20.68
CA TYR A 127 -8.54 -0.74 19.33
C TYR A 127 -8.21 -1.76 18.25
N ILE A 128 -7.03 -2.36 18.33
CA ILE A 128 -6.57 -3.29 17.28
C ILE A 128 -7.36 -4.61 17.29
N TYR A 129 -7.89 -5.02 18.44
CA TYR A 129 -8.74 -6.21 18.56
C TYR A 129 -10.01 -6.07 17.71
N ILE A 130 -10.68 -4.93 17.74
CA ILE A 130 -11.86 -4.66 16.93
C ILE A 130 -11.48 -4.69 15.44
N VAL A 131 -10.37 -4.05 15.08
CA VAL A 131 -9.87 -4.04 13.70
C VAL A 131 -9.57 -5.47 13.21
N THR A 132 -8.92 -6.29 14.03
CA THR A 132 -8.56 -7.66 13.64
C THR A 132 -9.76 -8.61 13.57
N ILE A 133 -10.75 -8.45 14.44
CA ILE A 133 -12.00 -9.21 14.34
C ILE A 133 -12.69 -8.94 13.00
N CYS A 134 -12.63 -7.70 12.55
CA CYS A 134 -13.34 -7.25 11.36
C CYS A 134 -12.44 -7.17 10.12
N VAL A 135 -11.28 -7.82 10.14
CA VAL A 135 -10.36 -7.85 8.98
C VAL A 135 -11.03 -8.37 7.71
N GLY A 136 -12.03 -9.22 7.85
CA GLY A 136 -12.84 -9.70 6.73
C GLY A 136 -13.55 -8.60 5.97
N VAL A 137 -14.03 -7.57 6.65
CA VAL A 137 -14.67 -6.40 6.03
C VAL A 137 -13.65 -5.60 5.20
N MET A 138 -12.47 -5.38 5.76
CA MET A 138 -11.37 -4.69 5.08
C MET A 138 -10.93 -5.45 3.84
N PHE A 139 -10.77 -6.75 3.97
CA PHE A 139 -10.39 -7.61 2.85
C PHE A 139 -11.47 -7.64 1.77
N ALA A 140 -12.75 -7.73 2.16
CA ALA A 140 -13.86 -7.71 1.22
C ALA A 140 -13.87 -6.42 0.38
N TYR A 141 -13.68 -5.26 1.01
CA TYR A 141 -13.57 -4.00 0.28
C TYR A 141 -12.37 -3.99 -0.67
N ASN A 142 -11.20 -4.41 -0.21
CA ASN A 142 -10.00 -4.46 -1.03
C ASN A 142 -10.16 -5.41 -2.23
N LEU A 143 -10.76 -6.57 -2.02
CA LEU A 143 -11.00 -7.53 -3.10
C LEU A 143 -12.02 -7.00 -4.10
N LEU A 144 -13.17 -6.50 -3.65
CA LEU A 144 -14.23 -6.03 -4.55
C LEU A 144 -13.78 -4.80 -5.35
N SER A 145 -13.09 -3.86 -4.72
CA SER A 145 -12.51 -2.72 -5.43
C SER A 145 -11.42 -3.17 -6.41
N GLY A 146 -10.63 -4.17 -6.06
CA GLY A 146 -9.65 -4.80 -6.94
C GLY A 146 -10.30 -5.46 -8.16
N LEU A 147 -11.42 -6.13 -7.99
CA LEU A 147 -12.19 -6.72 -9.10
C LEU A 147 -12.68 -5.65 -10.08
N LEU A 148 -13.17 -4.53 -9.57
CA LEU A 148 -13.57 -3.40 -10.43
C LEU A 148 -12.38 -2.83 -11.19
N ARG A 149 -11.24 -2.63 -10.52
CA ARG A 149 -10.01 -2.18 -11.19
C ARG A 149 -9.52 -3.18 -12.23
N SER A 150 -9.68 -4.47 -11.98
CA SER A 150 -9.26 -5.54 -12.91
C SER A 150 -9.96 -5.46 -14.28
N ILE A 151 -11.17 -4.95 -14.34
CA ILE A 151 -11.89 -4.72 -15.58
C ILE A 151 -11.77 -3.28 -16.11
N GLY A 152 -10.86 -2.50 -15.53
CA GLY A 152 -10.56 -1.14 -15.97
C GLY A 152 -11.36 -0.04 -15.32
N ASN A 153 -12.16 -0.33 -14.30
CA ASN A 153 -12.96 0.66 -13.59
C ASN A 153 -12.25 1.07 -12.27
N SER A 154 -11.57 2.20 -12.29
CA SER A 154 -10.93 2.78 -11.10
C SER A 154 -11.73 3.94 -10.49
N PHE A 155 -12.72 4.46 -11.22
CA PHE A 155 -13.53 5.59 -10.76
C PHE A 155 -14.53 5.21 -9.68
N MET A 156 -15.25 4.09 -9.84
CA MET A 156 -16.27 3.69 -8.87
C MET A 156 -15.69 3.31 -7.50
N PRO A 157 -14.55 2.60 -7.40
CA PRO A 157 -13.88 2.42 -6.11
C PRO A 157 -13.54 3.75 -5.43
N LEU A 158 -13.09 4.76 -6.19
CA LEU A 158 -12.84 6.10 -5.67
C LEU A 158 -14.13 6.75 -5.13
N ALA A 159 -15.23 6.69 -5.88
CA ALA A 159 -16.51 7.26 -5.45
C ALA A 159 -16.99 6.64 -4.13
N PHE A 160 -16.89 5.33 -3.99
CA PHE A 160 -17.27 4.63 -2.77
C PHE A 160 -16.32 4.93 -1.61
N LEU A 161 -15.03 5.10 -1.89
CA LEU A 161 -14.06 5.52 -0.88
C LEU A 161 -14.37 6.92 -0.34
N ILE A 162 -14.73 7.87 -1.19
CA ILE A 162 -15.11 9.23 -0.79
C ILE A 162 -16.34 9.18 0.12
N ILE A 163 -17.37 8.44 -0.27
CA ILE A 163 -18.58 8.27 0.53
C ILE A 163 -18.25 7.67 1.90
N SER A 164 -17.46 6.60 1.92
CA SER A 164 -17.10 5.95 3.19
C SER A 164 -16.19 6.81 4.05
N SER A 165 -15.33 7.63 3.46
CA SER A 165 -14.48 8.56 4.21
C SER A 165 -15.30 9.61 4.93
N VAL A 166 -16.30 10.18 4.28
CA VAL A 166 -17.23 11.12 4.91
C VAL A 166 -18.01 10.44 6.06
N ILE A 167 -18.51 9.24 5.81
CA ILE A 167 -19.21 8.46 6.84
C ILE A 167 -18.30 8.13 8.02
N ASN A 168 -17.05 7.75 7.76
CA ASN A 168 -16.06 7.47 8.80
C ASN A 168 -15.85 8.68 9.71
N ILE A 169 -15.64 9.86 9.14
CA ILE A 169 -15.44 11.10 9.90
C ILE A 169 -16.68 11.40 10.76
N VAL A 170 -17.87 11.32 10.19
CA VAL A 170 -19.13 11.56 10.91
C VAL A 170 -19.32 10.55 12.05
N LEU A 171 -19.08 9.27 11.79
CA LEU A 171 -19.21 8.22 12.81
C LEU A 171 -18.13 8.32 13.89
N ASP A 172 -16.92 8.73 13.58
CA ASP A 172 -15.88 8.99 14.58
C ASP A 172 -16.35 10.02 15.59
N VAL A 173 -16.83 11.16 15.10
CA VAL A 173 -17.34 12.22 15.98
C VAL A 173 -18.54 11.72 16.77
N LEU A 174 -19.49 11.06 16.13
CA LEU A 174 -20.71 10.57 16.78
C LEU A 174 -20.40 9.51 17.85
N PHE A 175 -19.60 8.50 17.54
CA PHE A 175 -19.31 7.40 18.47
C PHE A 175 -18.42 7.84 19.64
N ILE A 176 -17.51 8.78 19.41
CA ILE A 176 -16.64 9.30 20.47
C ILE A 176 -17.39 10.28 21.37
N THR A 177 -18.16 11.21 20.79
CA THR A 177 -18.78 12.30 21.55
C THR A 177 -20.14 11.94 22.10
N GLN A 178 -21.04 11.35 21.30
CA GLN A 178 -22.43 11.08 21.70
C GLN A 178 -22.60 9.73 22.39
N PHE A 179 -21.95 8.68 21.87
CA PHE A 179 -22.04 7.34 22.45
C PHE A 179 -20.91 7.06 23.45
N GLN A 180 -19.94 7.93 23.59
CA GLN A 180 -18.85 7.85 24.57
C GLN A 180 -18.11 6.49 24.53
N MET A 181 -17.89 5.98 23.32
CA MET A 181 -17.24 4.68 23.12
C MET A 181 -15.72 4.71 23.30
N GLY A 182 -15.14 5.91 23.43
CA GLY A 182 -13.69 6.07 23.53
C GLY A 182 -12.97 5.66 22.25
N ILE A 183 -11.78 5.13 22.39
CA ILE A 183 -10.95 4.66 21.27
C ILE A 183 -11.62 3.54 20.44
N ARG A 184 -12.47 2.74 21.09
CA ARG A 184 -13.25 1.70 20.39
C ARG A 184 -14.21 2.32 19.37
N GLY A 185 -14.70 3.51 19.62
CA GLY A 185 -15.55 4.25 18.69
C GLY A 185 -14.85 4.52 17.35
N ALA A 186 -13.58 4.94 17.40
CA ALA A 186 -12.78 5.14 16.20
C ALA A 186 -12.58 3.83 15.41
N ALA A 187 -12.30 2.72 16.08
CA ALA A 187 -12.15 1.41 15.44
C ALA A 187 -13.47 0.96 14.79
N VAL A 188 -14.57 1.03 15.50
CA VAL A 188 -15.91 0.66 14.99
C VAL A 188 -16.31 1.55 13.82
N ALA A 189 -16.05 2.85 13.88
CA ALA A 189 -16.33 3.78 12.79
C ALA A 189 -15.58 3.41 11.51
N THR A 190 -14.31 3.06 11.62
CA THR A 190 -13.49 2.60 10.48
C THR A 190 -14.06 1.32 9.87
N VAL A 191 -14.41 0.35 10.69
CA VAL A 191 -14.98 -0.92 10.24
C VAL A 191 -16.33 -0.73 9.56
N VAL A 192 -17.21 0.07 10.14
CA VAL A 192 -18.53 0.37 9.56
C VAL A 192 -18.39 1.10 8.23
N ALA A 193 -17.51 2.08 8.13
CA ALA A 193 -17.27 2.83 6.89
C ALA A 193 -16.76 1.91 5.79
N GLN A 194 -15.79 1.04 6.09
CA GLN A 194 -15.28 0.07 5.12
C GLN A 194 -16.32 -0.96 4.73
N GLY A 195 -17.16 -1.39 5.68
CA GLY A 195 -18.29 -2.27 5.40
C GLY A 195 -19.28 -1.67 4.43
N ILE A 196 -19.59 -0.39 4.58
CA ILE A 196 -20.47 0.36 3.66
C ILE A 196 -19.83 0.42 2.27
N SER A 197 -18.55 0.71 2.17
CA SER A 197 -17.82 0.68 0.89
C SER A 197 -17.89 -0.69 0.22
N ALA A 198 -17.67 -1.76 0.99
CA ALA A 198 -17.73 -3.12 0.47
C ALA A 198 -19.13 -3.46 -0.06
N VAL A 199 -20.17 -3.10 0.68
CA VAL A 199 -21.56 -3.31 0.27
C VAL A 199 -21.89 -2.52 -1.00
N LEU A 200 -21.46 -1.26 -1.08
CA LEU A 200 -21.67 -0.42 -2.28
C LEU A 200 -20.94 -1.00 -3.49
N CYS A 201 -19.71 -1.48 -3.34
CA CYS A 201 -18.97 -2.17 -4.39
C CYS A 201 -19.72 -3.44 -4.85
N ALA A 202 -20.19 -4.25 -3.90
CA ALA A 202 -20.93 -5.48 -4.20
C ALA A 202 -22.22 -5.19 -4.97
N ILE A 203 -23.01 -4.20 -4.53
CA ILE A 203 -24.25 -3.80 -5.22
C ILE A 203 -23.96 -3.30 -6.64
N TYR A 204 -22.91 -2.47 -6.79
CA TYR A 204 -22.53 -1.97 -8.10
C TYR A 204 -22.12 -3.11 -9.05
N ILE A 205 -21.32 -4.06 -8.58
CA ILE A 205 -20.91 -5.24 -9.35
C ILE A 205 -22.14 -6.04 -9.77
N MET A 206 -23.06 -6.32 -8.84
CA MET A 206 -24.26 -7.10 -9.11
C MET A 206 -25.19 -6.45 -10.13
N ARG A 207 -25.24 -5.11 -10.16
CA ARG A 207 -26.12 -4.38 -11.07
C ARG A 207 -25.50 -4.00 -12.41
N LYS A 208 -24.23 -3.65 -12.43
CA LYS A 208 -23.54 -3.05 -13.59
C LYS A 208 -22.42 -3.90 -14.18
N CYS A 209 -21.86 -4.82 -13.40
CA CYS A 209 -20.69 -5.61 -13.80
C CYS A 209 -21.00 -7.11 -13.77
N LYS A 210 -22.02 -7.54 -14.49
CA LYS A 210 -22.46 -8.95 -14.50
C LYS A 210 -21.40 -9.93 -14.98
N ILE A 211 -20.40 -9.44 -15.73
CA ILE A 211 -19.24 -10.23 -16.17
C ILE A 211 -18.39 -10.75 -14.99
N LEU A 212 -18.43 -10.07 -13.85
CA LEU A 212 -17.72 -10.47 -12.63
C LEU A 212 -18.55 -11.37 -11.72
N ILE A 213 -19.80 -11.64 -12.02
CA ILE A 213 -20.68 -12.44 -11.15
C ILE A 213 -20.55 -13.90 -11.54
N PRO A 214 -19.97 -14.76 -10.66
CA PRO A 214 -19.85 -16.18 -10.94
C PRO A 214 -21.18 -16.89 -10.71
N ALA A 215 -21.46 -17.93 -11.51
CA ALA A 215 -22.51 -18.87 -11.28
C ALA A 215 -22.00 -20.00 -10.36
N ARG A 216 -22.91 -20.84 -9.85
CA ARG A 216 -22.56 -21.94 -8.96
C ARG A 216 -21.53 -22.90 -9.55
N GLU A 217 -21.58 -23.14 -10.84
CA GLU A 217 -20.63 -24.02 -11.57
C GLU A 217 -19.20 -23.49 -11.57
N HIS A 218 -18.99 -22.17 -11.46
CA HIS A 218 -17.67 -21.53 -11.45
C HIS A 218 -16.92 -21.74 -10.13
N PHE A 219 -17.59 -22.20 -9.08
CA PHE A 219 -16.99 -22.46 -7.77
C PHE A 219 -16.30 -23.83 -7.69
N LYS A 220 -16.30 -24.62 -8.77
CA LYS A 220 -15.53 -25.88 -8.80
C LYS A 220 -14.04 -25.58 -8.62
N VAL A 221 -13.38 -26.40 -7.82
CA VAL A 221 -11.94 -26.26 -7.57
C VAL A 221 -11.16 -26.53 -8.86
N ASP A 222 -10.39 -25.53 -9.26
CA ASP A 222 -9.45 -25.60 -10.39
C ASP A 222 -8.05 -25.50 -9.79
N GLY A 223 -7.34 -26.62 -9.69
CA GLY A 223 -6.04 -26.69 -9.02
C GLY A 223 -5.00 -25.69 -9.56
N PRO A 224 -4.76 -25.62 -10.87
CA PRO A 224 -3.83 -24.65 -11.45
C PRO A 224 -4.21 -23.19 -11.16
N LEU A 225 -5.48 -22.84 -11.24
CA LEU A 225 -5.99 -21.50 -10.99
C LEU A 225 -5.85 -21.13 -9.50
N TYR A 226 -6.18 -22.04 -8.58
CA TYR A 226 -5.99 -21.85 -7.15
C TYR A 226 -4.52 -21.65 -6.79
N ARG A 227 -3.63 -22.41 -7.40
CA ARG A 227 -2.18 -22.26 -7.21
C ARG A 227 -1.71 -20.89 -7.66
N GLU A 228 -2.16 -20.43 -8.83
CA GLU A 228 -1.78 -19.13 -9.39
C GLU A 228 -2.28 -17.97 -8.50
N LEU A 229 -3.55 -18.01 -8.11
CA LEU A 229 -4.17 -17.00 -7.24
C LEU A 229 -3.49 -16.95 -5.86
N THR A 230 -3.34 -18.10 -5.22
CA THR A 230 -2.71 -18.19 -3.90
C THR A 230 -1.26 -17.75 -3.96
N GLY A 231 -0.51 -18.19 -4.95
CA GLY A 231 0.89 -17.82 -5.12
C GLY A 231 1.08 -16.32 -5.34
N GLN A 232 0.29 -15.73 -6.21
CA GLN A 232 0.37 -14.29 -6.49
C GLN A 232 -0.08 -13.47 -5.27
N GLY A 233 -1.16 -13.87 -4.62
CA GLY A 233 -1.66 -13.22 -3.42
C GLY A 233 -0.67 -13.27 -2.27
N LEU A 234 -0.10 -14.43 -1.98
CA LEU A 234 0.89 -14.58 -0.91
C LEU A 234 2.17 -13.80 -1.24
N SER A 235 2.64 -13.84 -2.48
CA SER A 235 3.82 -13.09 -2.89
C SER A 235 3.67 -11.59 -2.63
N MET A 236 2.56 -11.00 -3.07
CA MET A 236 2.29 -9.57 -2.88
C MET A 236 1.97 -9.22 -1.43
N GLY A 237 1.27 -10.09 -0.71
CA GLY A 237 0.97 -9.91 0.71
C GLY A 237 2.24 -9.93 1.57
N PHE A 238 3.10 -10.91 1.38
CA PHE A 238 4.38 -10.97 2.08
C PHE A 238 5.34 -9.84 1.68
N MET A 239 5.32 -9.42 0.41
CA MET A 239 6.10 -8.27 -0.03
C MET A 239 5.78 -7.02 0.79
N LEU A 240 4.51 -6.67 0.94
CA LEU A 240 4.11 -5.51 1.73
C LEU A 240 4.35 -5.71 3.24
N ALA A 241 4.18 -6.91 3.75
CA ALA A 241 4.51 -7.23 5.14
C ALA A 241 6.01 -7.06 5.43
N ILE A 242 6.87 -7.50 4.53
CA ILE A 242 8.33 -7.32 4.63
C ILE A 242 8.71 -5.85 4.60
N VAL A 243 8.11 -5.06 3.71
CA VAL A 243 8.33 -3.61 3.63
C VAL A 243 7.95 -2.93 4.95
N SER A 244 6.79 -3.26 5.51
CA SER A 244 6.33 -2.72 6.79
C SER A 244 7.29 -3.08 7.93
N THR A 245 7.77 -4.32 7.98
CA THR A 245 8.75 -4.78 8.97
C THR A 245 10.06 -3.99 8.88
N GLY A 246 10.57 -3.77 7.67
CA GLY A 246 11.77 -2.97 7.45
C GLY A 246 11.62 -1.53 7.93
N THR A 247 10.45 -0.94 7.75
CA THR A 247 10.16 0.42 8.24
C THR A 247 10.18 0.49 9.77
N VAL A 248 9.65 -0.51 10.46
CA VAL A 248 9.68 -0.59 11.93
C VAL A 248 11.13 -0.72 12.44
N ILE A 249 11.94 -1.55 11.81
CA ILE A 249 13.36 -1.73 12.15
C ILE A 249 14.12 -0.39 12.02
N LEU A 250 13.90 0.32 10.94
CA LEU A 250 14.53 1.63 10.72
C LEU A 250 14.09 2.65 11.76
N GLN A 251 12.81 2.67 12.11
CA GLN A 251 12.28 3.58 13.14
C GLN A 251 12.92 3.32 14.52
N TYR A 252 13.16 2.07 14.86
CA TYR A 252 13.88 1.72 16.08
C TYR A 252 15.26 2.39 16.14
N ALA A 253 16.01 2.34 15.05
CA ALA A 253 17.33 2.98 14.97
C ALA A 253 17.23 4.51 15.05
N ILE A 254 16.25 5.11 14.41
CA ILE A 254 16.02 6.57 14.46
C ILE A 254 15.76 7.03 15.89
N ASN A 255 15.00 6.27 16.66
CA ASN A 255 14.68 6.57 18.06
C ASN A 255 15.92 6.59 18.98
N GLN A 256 17.02 5.98 18.56
CA GLN A 256 18.29 5.99 19.30
C GLN A 256 19.13 7.26 19.09
N LEU A 257 18.76 8.12 18.14
CA LEU A 257 19.58 9.27 17.72
C LEU A 257 19.35 10.56 18.53
N GLY A 258 18.38 10.58 19.44
CA GLY A 258 18.10 11.71 20.29
C GLY A 258 16.77 12.41 19.99
N TYR A 259 16.26 13.17 20.97
CA TYR A 259 14.90 13.71 20.90
C TYR A 259 14.71 14.78 19.80
N LEU A 260 15.73 15.57 19.48
CA LEU A 260 15.62 16.57 18.41
C LEU A 260 15.44 15.93 17.04
N ILE A 261 16.10 14.80 16.80
CA ILE A 261 15.94 14.03 15.57
C ILE A 261 14.57 13.35 15.54
N ILE A 262 14.15 12.75 16.67
CA ILE A 262 12.83 12.14 16.82
C ILE A 262 11.73 13.18 16.56
N ALA A 263 11.90 14.40 17.05
CA ALA A 263 10.91 15.47 16.88
C ALA A 263 10.80 15.97 15.43
N GLY A 264 11.93 16.08 14.70
CA GLY A 264 11.97 16.65 13.35
C GLY A 264 11.73 15.64 12.23
N HIS A 265 12.12 14.40 12.44
CA HIS A 265 12.03 13.37 11.41
C HIS A 265 10.61 13.09 10.91
N PRO A 266 9.54 13.02 11.75
CA PRO A 266 8.19 12.81 11.28
C PRO A 266 7.70 13.84 10.26
N ALA A 267 8.07 15.10 10.41
CA ALA A 267 7.72 16.16 9.44
C ALA A 267 8.38 15.90 8.09
N ALA A 268 9.66 15.52 8.08
CA ALA A 268 10.38 15.17 6.86
C ALA A 268 9.77 13.93 6.19
N ARG A 269 9.42 12.91 6.96
CA ARG A 269 8.76 11.69 6.47
C ARG A 269 7.39 12.00 5.87
N LYS A 270 6.61 12.86 6.50
CA LYS A 270 5.30 13.27 6.01
C LYS A 270 5.42 14.02 4.68
N LEU A 271 6.36 14.95 4.58
CA LEU A 271 6.65 15.65 3.34
C LEU A 271 7.10 14.66 2.24
N ASN A 272 7.97 13.72 2.59
CA ASN A 272 8.39 12.66 1.67
C ASN A 272 7.20 11.84 1.14
N SER A 273 6.28 11.47 2.01
CA SER A 273 5.06 10.73 1.63
C SER A 273 4.17 11.52 0.66
N PHE A 274 3.97 12.81 0.89
CA PHE A 274 3.21 13.65 -0.02
C PHE A 274 3.92 13.87 -1.35
N CYS A 275 5.24 14.11 -1.34
CA CYS A 275 6.01 14.32 -2.55
C CYS A 275 6.09 13.07 -3.43
N SER A 276 6.12 11.88 -2.86
CA SER A 276 6.18 10.62 -3.60
C SER A 276 4.79 10.00 -3.87
N LEU A 277 3.72 10.66 -3.45
CA LEU A 277 2.36 10.12 -3.47
C LEU A 277 1.89 9.54 -4.81
N PRO A 278 2.15 10.16 -5.98
CA PRO A 278 1.66 9.64 -7.25
C PRO A 278 2.40 8.40 -7.76
N LEU A 279 3.60 8.12 -7.26
CA LEU A 279 4.47 7.09 -7.82
C LEU A 279 3.89 5.67 -7.68
N MET A 280 3.42 5.32 -6.51
CA MET A 280 2.85 3.98 -6.27
C MET A 280 1.51 3.76 -6.99
N PRO A 281 0.54 4.67 -6.96
CA PRO A 281 -0.68 4.51 -7.74
C PRO A 281 -0.44 4.40 -9.25
N LEU A 282 0.51 5.16 -9.80
CA LEU A 282 0.89 5.04 -11.20
C LEU A 282 1.46 3.66 -11.52
N ALA A 283 2.31 3.13 -10.64
CA ALA A 283 2.85 1.79 -10.78
C ALA A 283 1.75 0.71 -10.72
N MET A 284 0.79 0.85 -9.82
CA MET A 284 -0.36 -0.05 -9.70
C MET A 284 -1.26 0.00 -10.95
N ALA A 285 -1.51 1.18 -11.47
CA ALA A 285 -2.25 1.36 -12.73
C ALA A 285 -1.53 0.66 -13.89
N THR A 286 -0.22 0.82 -13.96
CA THR A 286 0.64 0.15 -14.95
C THR A 286 0.56 -1.37 -14.81
N ALA A 287 0.61 -1.90 -13.59
CA ALA A 287 0.49 -3.33 -13.33
C ALA A 287 -0.82 -3.91 -13.84
N THR A 288 -1.94 -3.24 -13.60
CA THR A 288 -3.26 -3.65 -14.09
C THR A 288 -3.29 -3.66 -15.62
N PHE A 289 -2.78 -2.61 -16.25
CA PHE A 289 -2.67 -2.52 -17.71
C PHE A 289 -1.82 -3.65 -18.29
N VAL A 290 -0.66 -3.90 -17.69
CA VAL A 290 0.24 -4.98 -18.08
C VAL A 290 -0.42 -6.35 -17.91
N SER A 291 -1.11 -6.57 -16.80
CA SER A 291 -1.80 -7.82 -16.52
C SER A 291 -2.87 -8.14 -17.56
N GLN A 292 -3.71 -7.15 -17.90
CA GLN A 292 -4.73 -7.29 -18.95
C GLN A 292 -4.08 -7.59 -20.31
N ASN A 293 -3.05 -6.84 -20.68
CA ASN A 293 -2.38 -7.02 -21.97
C ASN A 293 -1.55 -8.32 -22.03
N ARG A 294 -1.06 -8.80 -20.89
CA ARG A 294 -0.42 -10.13 -20.83
C ARG A 294 -1.43 -11.23 -21.11
N GLY A 295 -2.64 -11.11 -20.57
CA GLY A 295 -3.74 -12.05 -20.89
C GLY A 295 -4.12 -12.02 -22.36
N ALA A 296 -4.10 -10.84 -22.98
CA ALA A 296 -4.40 -10.65 -24.40
C ALA A 296 -3.20 -10.89 -25.33
N ASP A 297 -2.04 -11.27 -24.78
CA ASP A 297 -0.76 -11.49 -25.51
C ASP A 297 -0.34 -10.27 -26.36
N GLN A 298 -0.50 -9.06 -25.80
CA GLN A 298 -0.18 -7.80 -26.45
C GLN A 298 1.16 -7.23 -25.95
N ARG A 299 2.26 -7.90 -26.26
CA ARG A 299 3.60 -7.54 -25.80
C ARG A 299 3.98 -6.10 -26.13
N ASP A 300 3.70 -5.64 -27.35
CA ASP A 300 4.08 -4.28 -27.76
C ASP A 300 3.37 -3.20 -26.94
N ARG A 301 2.12 -3.43 -26.56
CA ARG A 301 1.38 -2.53 -25.68
C ARG A 301 2.00 -2.50 -24.28
N ILE A 302 2.45 -3.64 -23.77
CA ILE A 302 3.14 -3.74 -22.48
C ILE A 302 4.43 -2.92 -22.51
N LEU A 303 5.26 -3.08 -23.52
CA LEU A 303 6.51 -2.33 -23.66
C LEU A 303 6.26 -0.82 -23.72
N LYS A 304 5.23 -0.39 -24.44
CA LYS A 304 4.87 1.03 -24.54
C LYS A 304 4.38 1.60 -23.21
N VAL A 305 3.48 0.90 -22.50
CA VAL A 305 2.95 1.40 -21.23
C VAL A 305 4.04 1.47 -20.16
N VAL A 306 4.94 0.52 -20.14
CA VAL A 306 6.10 0.55 -19.21
C VAL A 306 6.96 1.78 -19.48
N ARG A 307 7.26 2.05 -20.75
CA ARG A 307 8.01 3.26 -21.13
C ARG A 307 7.32 4.55 -20.69
N TYR A 308 6.01 4.66 -20.96
CA TYR A 308 5.23 5.85 -20.54
C TYR A 308 5.19 6.02 -19.03
N ALA A 309 5.00 4.92 -18.29
CA ALA A 309 5.00 4.97 -16.83
C ALA A 309 6.35 5.41 -16.26
N MET A 310 7.46 4.93 -16.83
CA MET A 310 8.80 5.38 -16.43
C MET A 310 9.03 6.86 -16.73
N ILE A 311 8.63 7.32 -17.90
CA ILE A 311 8.75 8.74 -18.28
C ILE A 311 7.94 9.63 -17.33
N LEU A 312 6.71 9.24 -17.03
CA LEU A 312 5.85 10.00 -16.09
C LEU A 312 6.45 10.02 -14.68
N SER A 313 6.99 8.90 -14.21
CA SER A 313 7.63 8.81 -12.89
C SER A 313 8.87 9.68 -12.80
N VAL A 314 9.74 9.64 -13.80
CA VAL A 314 10.95 10.47 -13.85
C VAL A 314 10.59 11.96 -13.99
N GLY A 315 9.59 12.28 -14.81
CA GLY A 315 9.08 13.64 -14.95
C GLY A 315 8.56 14.20 -13.63
N TRP A 316 7.81 13.42 -12.89
CA TRP A 316 7.35 13.81 -11.55
C TRP A 316 8.52 14.01 -10.59
N ALA A 317 9.50 13.10 -10.60
CA ALA A 317 10.68 13.19 -9.75
C ALA A 317 11.49 14.46 -10.02
N VAL A 318 11.67 14.83 -11.27
CA VAL A 318 12.35 16.08 -11.66
C VAL A 318 11.56 17.30 -11.18
N PHE A 319 10.26 17.31 -11.40
CA PHE A 319 9.40 18.41 -10.96
C PHE A 319 9.46 18.60 -9.43
N ILE A 320 9.33 17.52 -8.66
CA ILE A 320 9.38 17.55 -7.19
C ILE A 320 10.77 17.95 -6.69
N THR A 321 11.83 17.49 -7.32
CA THR A 321 13.20 17.85 -6.95
C THR A 321 13.42 19.36 -7.09
N VAL A 322 12.96 19.95 -8.19
CA VAL A 322 13.06 21.41 -8.40
C VAL A 322 12.20 22.17 -7.38
N MET A 323 10.96 21.72 -7.16
CA MET A 323 10.06 22.37 -6.21
C MET A 323 10.63 22.32 -4.78
N VAL A 324 11.12 21.18 -4.34
CA VAL A 324 11.70 20.99 -3.00
C VAL A 324 13.00 21.79 -2.84
N ALA A 325 13.81 21.92 -3.88
CA ALA A 325 15.03 22.74 -3.82
C ALA A 325 14.74 24.17 -3.37
N PHE A 326 13.60 24.75 -3.77
CA PHE A 326 13.20 26.11 -3.39
C PHE A 326 12.29 26.15 -2.16
N ALA A 327 11.40 25.19 -1.96
CA ALA A 327 10.32 25.24 -0.97
C ALA A 327 10.60 24.45 0.31
N ALA A 328 11.65 23.64 0.38
CA ALA A 328 11.89 22.74 1.50
C ALA A 328 11.94 23.43 2.88
N PRO A 329 12.66 24.55 3.08
CA PRO A 329 12.68 25.19 4.39
C PRO A 329 11.31 25.62 4.89
N SER A 330 10.49 26.22 4.02
CA SER A 330 9.14 26.66 4.35
C SER A 330 8.20 25.48 4.66
N LEU A 331 8.27 24.42 3.87
CA LEU A 331 7.43 23.23 4.05
C LEU A 331 7.79 22.48 5.32
N ILE A 332 9.06 22.30 5.63
CA ILE A 332 9.50 21.64 6.86
C ILE A 332 9.11 22.48 8.08
N ALA A 333 9.29 23.79 8.04
CA ALA A 333 8.87 24.69 9.12
C ALA A 333 7.36 24.59 9.38
N LEU A 334 6.57 24.57 8.32
CA LEU A 334 5.10 24.44 8.41
C LEU A 334 4.68 23.10 9.03
N LEU A 335 5.28 22.01 8.58
CA LEU A 335 4.91 20.66 9.01
C LEU A 335 5.42 20.30 10.40
N SER A 336 6.63 20.76 10.77
CA SER A 336 7.20 20.49 12.10
C SER A 336 6.65 21.40 13.19
N GLY A 337 6.19 22.60 12.80
CA GLY A 337 5.81 23.65 13.75
C GLY A 337 6.96 24.11 14.65
N SER A 338 8.21 23.78 14.30
CA SER A 338 9.40 24.08 15.08
C SER A 338 10.18 25.26 14.50
N SER A 339 10.77 26.05 15.38
CA SER A 339 11.76 27.07 15.04
C SER A 339 13.21 26.63 15.33
N GLU A 340 13.41 25.44 15.88
CA GLU A 340 14.72 24.88 16.17
C GLU A 340 15.53 24.66 14.88
N SER A 341 16.72 25.28 14.81
CA SER A 341 17.57 25.20 13.61
C SER A 341 18.00 23.79 13.25
N VAL A 342 18.27 22.94 14.25
CA VAL A 342 18.67 21.55 14.05
C VAL A 342 17.53 20.74 13.42
N VAL A 343 16.31 20.92 13.90
CA VAL A 343 15.10 20.25 13.38
C VAL A 343 14.86 20.65 11.92
N LEU A 344 14.89 21.94 11.63
CA LEU A 344 14.69 22.47 10.28
C LEU A 344 15.79 22.02 9.30
N GLU A 345 17.04 22.10 9.71
CA GLU A 345 18.20 21.70 8.90
C GLU A 345 18.16 20.21 8.56
N ASN A 346 17.92 19.35 9.54
CA ASN A 346 17.83 17.92 9.33
C ASN A 346 16.68 17.54 8.42
N GLY A 347 15.50 18.14 8.59
CA GLY A 347 14.34 17.91 7.74
C GLY A 347 14.59 18.34 6.29
N VAL A 348 15.19 19.50 6.11
CA VAL A 348 15.54 20.03 4.77
C VAL A 348 16.59 19.14 4.11
N ARG A 349 17.62 18.71 4.82
CA ARG A 349 18.63 17.78 4.31
C ARG A 349 18.00 16.46 3.89
N TYR A 350 17.13 15.89 4.71
CA TYR A 350 16.45 14.64 4.40
C TYR A 350 15.69 14.72 3.10
N ILE A 351 14.82 15.70 2.95
CA ILE A 351 13.98 15.80 1.76
C ILE A 351 14.79 16.18 0.50
N ARG A 352 15.77 17.05 0.62
CA ARG A 352 16.63 17.44 -0.51
C ARG A 352 17.52 16.31 -1.01
N TRP A 353 17.95 15.41 -0.14
CA TRP A 353 18.71 14.24 -0.54
C TRP A 353 17.83 13.14 -1.16
N ASN A 354 16.61 13.00 -0.66
CA ASN A 354 15.72 11.93 -1.11
C ASN A 354 15.06 12.22 -2.46
N THR A 355 14.64 13.46 -2.72
CA THR A 355 13.84 13.80 -3.91
C THR A 355 14.52 13.51 -5.24
N PRO A 356 15.83 13.73 -5.46
CA PRO A 356 16.48 13.34 -6.71
C PRO A 356 16.40 11.83 -6.99
N PHE A 357 16.40 11.02 -5.94
CA PHE A 357 16.29 9.55 -6.05
C PHE A 357 14.86 9.06 -6.26
N TYR A 358 13.86 9.93 -6.30
CA TYR A 358 12.51 9.56 -6.71
C TYR A 358 12.44 9.06 -8.15
N SER A 359 13.36 9.46 -9.02
CA SER A 359 13.51 8.86 -10.34
C SER A 359 13.78 7.36 -10.23
N VAL A 360 14.71 6.98 -9.36
CA VAL A 360 15.05 5.58 -9.08
C VAL A 360 13.87 4.86 -8.43
N LEU A 361 13.23 5.49 -7.42
CA LEU A 361 12.05 4.94 -6.76
C LEU A 361 10.91 4.71 -7.76
N GLY A 362 10.63 5.67 -8.63
CA GLY A 362 9.59 5.55 -9.65
C GLY A 362 9.87 4.39 -10.60
N ILE A 363 11.10 4.25 -11.09
CA ILE A 363 11.49 3.16 -11.98
C ILE A 363 11.35 1.81 -11.28
N LEU A 364 11.86 1.67 -10.05
CA LEU A 364 11.76 0.41 -9.32
C LEU A 364 10.32 0.02 -9.00
N LEU A 365 9.47 0.97 -8.65
CA LEU A 365 8.05 0.70 -8.37
C LEU A 365 7.32 0.25 -9.65
N VAL A 366 7.54 0.93 -10.76
CA VAL A 366 6.97 0.55 -12.05
C VAL A 366 7.41 -0.86 -12.43
N LEU A 367 8.70 -1.16 -12.40
CA LEU A 367 9.22 -2.47 -12.80
C LEU A 367 8.76 -3.59 -11.87
N ARG A 368 8.74 -3.36 -10.56
CA ARG A 368 8.25 -4.33 -9.59
C ARG A 368 6.78 -4.67 -9.85
N ASN A 369 5.95 -3.67 -10.04
CA ASN A 369 4.53 -3.85 -10.34
C ASN A 369 4.29 -4.48 -11.72
N VAL A 370 5.08 -4.11 -12.72
CA VAL A 370 5.03 -4.73 -14.06
C VAL A 370 5.34 -6.22 -13.99
N LEU A 371 6.37 -6.61 -13.26
CA LEU A 371 6.73 -8.02 -13.09
C LEU A 371 5.62 -8.79 -12.35
N GLN A 372 4.98 -8.17 -11.37
CA GLN A 372 3.78 -8.74 -10.73
C GLN A 372 2.64 -8.91 -11.74
N GLY A 373 2.39 -7.91 -12.58
CA GLY A 373 1.39 -7.98 -13.64
C GLY A 373 1.69 -9.06 -14.68
N LEU A 374 2.96 -9.35 -14.94
CA LEU A 374 3.40 -10.47 -15.79
C LEU A 374 3.27 -11.84 -15.12
N GLY A 375 2.91 -11.88 -13.85
CA GLY A 375 2.75 -13.12 -13.10
C GLY A 375 4.00 -13.61 -12.38
N LYS A 376 5.05 -12.79 -12.31
CA LYS A 376 6.25 -13.14 -11.54
C LYS A 376 5.98 -12.99 -10.05
N LYS A 377 6.38 -13.99 -9.26
CA LYS A 377 6.10 -14.07 -7.82
C LYS A 377 7.37 -13.88 -6.99
N VAL A 378 8.46 -14.49 -7.43
CA VAL A 378 9.72 -14.52 -6.69
C VAL A 378 10.50 -13.22 -6.84
N VAL A 379 10.60 -12.68 -8.04
CA VAL A 379 11.41 -11.48 -8.32
C VAL A 379 10.95 -10.25 -7.53
N PRO A 380 9.65 -9.91 -7.49
CA PRO A 380 9.18 -8.81 -6.63
C PRO A 380 9.43 -9.07 -5.15
N LEU A 381 9.28 -10.31 -4.70
CA LEU A 381 9.55 -10.69 -3.31
C LEU A 381 11.03 -10.53 -2.96
N VAL A 382 11.94 -10.90 -3.87
CA VAL A 382 13.38 -10.68 -3.70
C VAL A 382 13.71 -9.20 -3.57
N SER A 383 13.04 -8.32 -4.31
CA SER A 383 13.24 -6.86 -4.17
C SER A 383 12.90 -6.38 -2.76
N SER A 384 11.83 -6.90 -2.17
CA SER A 384 11.46 -6.58 -0.78
C SER A 384 12.45 -7.13 0.24
N MET A 385 13.00 -8.31 -0.01
CA MET A 385 14.06 -8.88 0.83
C MET A 385 15.34 -8.02 0.77
N ILE A 386 15.70 -7.49 -0.39
CA ILE A 386 16.81 -6.54 -0.53
C ILE A 386 16.55 -5.30 0.30
N GLU A 387 15.33 -4.77 0.27
CA GLU A 387 14.95 -3.61 1.09
C GLU A 387 15.12 -3.89 2.59
N MET A 388 14.60 -5.02 3.07
CA MET A 388 14.69 -5.37 4.49
C MET A 388 16.13 -5.62 4.94
N VAL A 389 16.89 -6.40 4.18
CA VAL A 389 18.31 -6.68 4.48
C VAL A 389 19.13 -5.40 4.43
N GLY A 390 18.86 -4.52 3.46
CA GLY A 390 19.51 -3.21 3.36
C GLY A 390 19.22 -2.33 4.57
N LYS A 391 17.97 -2.28 5.03
CA LYS A 391 17.60 -1.53 6.25
C LYS A 391 18.28 -2.09 7.48
N ILE A 392 18.33 -3.41 7.64
CA ILE A 392 19.05 -4.05 8.73
C ILE A 392 20.55 -3.70 8.69
N ALA A 393 21.18 -3.77 7.51
CA ALA A 393 22.58 -3.42 7.34
C ALA A 393 22.85 -1.95 7.71
N PHE A 394 21.99 -1.03 7.30
CA PHE A 394 22.10 0.38 7.69
C PHE A 394 21.96 0.59 9.19
N VAL A 395 20.99 -0.07 9.80
CA VAL A 395 20.77 0.01 11.26
C VAL A 395 21.98 -0.49 12.05
N LEU A 396 22.60 -1.57 11.61
CA LEU A 396 23.71 -2.20 12.34
C LEU A 396 25.07 -1.58 12.03
N LEU A 397 25.32 -1.18 10.78
CA LEU A 397 26.66 -0.81 10.31
C LEU A 397 26.83 0.69 10.02
N PHE A 398 25.84 1.34 9.41
CA PHE A 398 26.01 2.70 8.89
C PHE A 398 25.41 3.79 9.78
N ILE A 399 24.23 3.58 10.34
CA ILE A 399 23.59 4.57 11.20
C ILE A 399 24.41 4.81 12.50
N PRO A 400 25.01 3.80 13.14
CA PRO A 400 25.88 4.04 14.29
C PRO A 400 27.07 4.95 14.00
N ILE A 401 27.59 4.94 12.77
CA ILE A 401 28.73 5.75 12.34
C ILE A 401 28.27 7.10 11.79
N LEU A 402 27.29 7.10 10.87
CA LEU A 402 26.86 8.28 10.12
C LEU A 402 25.74 9.06 10.82
N LYS A 403 25.14 8.50 11.87
CA LYS A 403 24.02 9.09 12.60
C LYS A 403 22.85 9.41 11.66
N TYR A 404 22.29 10.61 11.73
CA TYR A 404 21.14 10.97 10.92
C TYR A 404 21.43 11.00 9.41
N PHE A 405 22.66 11.27 9.02
CA PHE A 405 23.04 11.15 7.60
C PHE A 405 22.89 9.72 7.09
N GLY A 406 23.17 8.71 7.92
CA GLY A 406 22.86 7.31 7.60
C GLY A 406 21.38 7.07 7.36
N VAL A 407 20.50 7.69 8.13
CA VAL A 407 19.06 7.66 7.92
C VAL A 407 18.67 8.33 6.59
N ILE A 408 19.26 9.46 6.29
CA ILE A 408 19.00 10.23 5.06
C ILE A 408 19.31 9.40 3.82
N ILE A 409 20.45 8.74 3.76
CA ILE A 409 20.90 7.98 2.58
C ILE A 409 20.41 6.54 2.56
N CYS A 410 19.82 6.04 3.63
CA CYS A 410 19.38 4.65 3.76
C CYS A 410 18.46 4.24 2.61
N GLU A 411 17.33 4.91 2.46
CA GLU A 411 16.37 4.60 1.41
C GLU A 411 16.91 4.84 -0.01
N PRO A 412 17.57 5.97 -0.32
CA PRO A 412 18.16 6.17 -1.64
C PRO A 412 19.12 5.08 -2.09
N VAL A 413 20.02 4.64 -1.21
CA VAL A 413 20.96 3.55 -1.53
C VAL A 413 20.23 2.23 -1.78
N ILE A 414 19.27 1.92 -0.93
CA ILE A 414 18.47 0.70 -1.05
C ILE A 414 17.65 0.73 -2.34
N TRP A 415 17.05 1.86 -2.69
CA TRP A 415 16.32 2.01 -3.96
C TRP A 415 17.20 1.75 -5.17
N CYS A 416 18.45 2.23 -5.14
CA CYS A 416 19.40 1.94 -6.22
C CYS A 416 19.67 0.44 -6.35
N LEU A 417 19.87 -0.27 -5.24
CA LEU A 417 20.10 -1.72 -5.25
C LEU A 417 18.87 -2.49 -5.76
N MET A 418 17.70 -2.13 -5.29
CA MET A 418 16.44 -2.73 -5.75
C MET A 418 16.22 -2.47 -7.25
N CYS A 419 16.47 -1.25 -7.69
CA CYS A 419 16.31 -0.85 -9.08
C CYS A 419 17.23 -1.68 -10.00
N ILE A 420 18.50 -1.88 -9.62
CA ILE A 420 19.44 -2.70 -10.37
C ILE A 420 18.89 -4.12 -10.54
N GLN A 421 18.43 -4.74 -9.45
CA GLN A 421 17.88 -6.09 -9.47
C GLN A 421 16.64 -6.18 -10.37
N LEU A 422 15.74 -5.21 -10.28
CA LEU A 422 14.49 -5.20 -11.02
C LEU A 422 14.71 -4.89 -12.52
N VAL A 423 15.63 -4.00 -12.86
CA VAL A 423 16.00 -3.68 -14.25
C VAL A 423 16.59 -4.92 -14.92
N ILE A 424 17.53 -5.60 -14.25
CA ILE A 424 18.13 -6.83 -14.77
C ILE A 424 17.05 -7.90 -14.98
N SER A 425 16.18 -8.10 -14.02
CA SER A 425 15.10 -9.09 -14.08
C SER A 425 14.12 -8.79 -15.20
N TYR A 426 13.73 -7.53 -15.37
CA TYR A 426 12.81 -7.11 -16.43
C TYR A 426 13.39 -7.38 -17.82
N TYR A 427 14.60 -6.92 -18.08
CA TYR A 427 15.22 -7.09 -19.40
C TYR A 427 15.69 -8.53 -19.69
N ARG A 428 15.77 -9.38 -18.68
CA ARG A 428 16.05 -10.82 -18.85
C ARG A 428 14.79 -11.67 -18.97
N ASP A 429 13.63 -11.10 -18.72
CA ASP A 429 12.36 -11.82 -18.78
C ASP A 429 12.13 -12.38 -20.20
N PRO A 430 11.84 -13.70 -20.34
CA PRO A 430 11.64 -14.31 -21.66
C PRO A 430 10.51 -13.70 -22.47
N TYR A 431 9.42 -13.34 -21.81
CA TYR A 431 8.28 -12.71 -22.49
C TYR A 431 8.63 -11.31 -23.02
N ILE A 432 9.31 -10.51 -22.20
CA ILE A 432 9.77 -9.17 -22.59
C ILE A 432 10.77 -9.26 -23.75
N ARG A 433 11.60 -10.30 -23.77
CA ARG A 433 12.53 -10.56 -24.89
C ARG A 433 11.88 -11.11 -26.15
N GLY A 434 10.60 -11.47 -26.09
CA GLY A 434 9.92 -12.14 -27.21
C GLY A 434 10.42 -13.54 -27.49
N LYS A 435 10.97 -14.22 -26.48
CA LYS A 435 11.51 -15.58 -26.57
C LYS A 435 10.59 -16.66 -26.00
N GLU A 436 9.50 -16.25 -25.38
CA GLU A 436 8.50 -17.18 -24.88
C GLU A 436 7.64 -17.67 -26.05
N GLU A 437 7.66 -18.99 -26.30
CA GLU A 437 6.78 -19.60 -27.29
C GLU A 437 5.32 -19.40 -26.87
N LYS A 438 4.46 -19.09 -27.83
CA LYS A 438 3.01 -19.01 -27.61
C LYS A 438 2.51 -20.39 -27.17
N LYS A 439 2.12 -20.52 -25.90
CA LYS A 439 1.42 -21.69 -25.38
C LYS A 439 -0.05 -21.58 -25.65
#